data_29915846cd5897e780c9e1aea6a160fa
#
_entry.id   29915846cd5897e780c9e1aea6a160fa
#
_cell.length_a   1.000
_cell.length_b   1.000
_cell.length_c   1.000
_cell.angle_alpha   90.00
_cell.angle_beta   90.00
_cell.angle_gamma   90.00
#
_symmetry.space_group_name_H-M   'P 1'
#
loop_
_entity.id
_entity.type
_entity.pdbx_description
1 polymer ?
#
loop_
_entity_poly.entity_id
_entity_poly.type
_entity_poly.pdbx_seq_one_letter_code
_entity_poly.pdbx_strand_id
1 'polypeptide(L)'
;DEAQRLAQVAEAAFTAREGSGQPVRFVAHSMGGVVVRTLQLEMPQLFERLMARPGARVLMLGTPNGGSWAPMQVLSGDDSFGNTLVAFGAPFQDHKARALMAAMPGFLQLQAALTDSNQGLADSATWQRLADQDLAAVRERNWWHSGEIQLNEYPWGVPRQPVLDQALRLRQRLDEQRDKTLARFCDKLLLVVGRAKFTPDGFSFDGSEGLCYLNA
;
A
#
# COMPACT_ATOMS: atom_id res chain seq x y z
N ASP A 1 10.47 3.07 -12.81
CA ASP A 1 9.08 2.70 -12.52
C ASP A 1 8.90 1.19 -12.68
N GLU A 2 8.34 0.51 -11.65
CA GLU A 2 8.23 -0.95 -11.63
C GLU A 2 7.29 -1.50 -12.71
N ALA A 3 6.24 -0.76 -13.06
CA ALA A 3 5.35 -1.15 -14.14
C ALA A 3 6.06 -1.14 -15.51
N GLN A 4 6.97 -0.19 -15.74
CA GLN A 4 7.77 -0.15 -16.98
C GLN A 4 8.77 -1.30 -17.04
N ARG A 5 9.40 -1.64 -15.91
CA ARG A 5 10.28 -2.82 -15.84
C ARG A 5 9.51 -4.11 -16.10
N LEU A 6 8.33 -4.26 -15.50
CA LEU A 6 7.45 -5.39 -15.76
C LEU A 6 7.04 -5.45 -17.24
N ALA A 7 6.75 -4.31 -17.86
CA ALA A 7 6.41 -4.24 -19.28
C ALA A 7 7.52 -4.77 -20.18
N GLN A 8 8.76 -4.36 -19.93
CA GLN A 8 9.91 -4.82 -20.70
C GLN A 8 10.09 -6.34 -20.61
N VAL A 9 9.99 -6.89 -19.40
CA VAL A 9 10.09 -8.35 -19.18
C VAL A 9 8.94 -9.09 -19.84
N ALA A 10 7.72 -8.59 -19.71
CA ALA A 10 6.53 -9.21 -20.28
C ALA A 10 6.55 -9.17 -21.82
N GLU A 11 7.00 -8.07 -22.42
CA GLU A 11 7.13 -7.95 -23.87
C GLU A 11 8.24 -8.86 -24.42
N ALA A 12 9.38 -8.94 -23.75
CA ALA A 12 10.44 -9.87 -24.10
C ALA A 12 9.97 -11.33 -24.03
N ALA A 13 9.25 -11.71 -22.98
CA ALA A 13 8.67 -13.04 -22.83
C ALA A 13 7.62 -13.34 -23.90
N PHE A 14 6.80 -12.37 -24.25
CA PHE A 14 5.78 -12.48 -25.30
C PHE A 14 6.41 -12.71 -26.66
N THR A 15 7.43 -11.92 -27.02
CA THR A 15 8.18 -12.04 -28.28
C THR A 15 8.91 -13.37 -28.39
N ALA A 16 9.58 -13.79 -27.31
CA ALA A 16 10.28 -15.07 -27.27
C ALA A 16 9.34 -16.29 -27.47
N ARG A 17 8.03 -16.13 -27.24
CA ARG A 17 7.01 -17.18 -27.40
C ARG A 17 6.09 -16.96 -28.60
N GLU A 18 6.43 -16.02 -29.49
CA GLU A 18 5.58 -15.67 -30.63
C GLU A 18 5.34 -16.88 -31.55
N GLY A 19 6.38 -17.62 -31.91
CA GLY A 19 6.27 -18.79 -32.77
C GLY A 19 5.53 -19.99 -32.17
N SER A 20 5.49 -20.11 -30.83
CA SER A 20 4.77 -21.19 -30.14
C SER A 20 3.32 -20.84 -29.79
N GLY A 21 2.93 -19.56 -29.88
CA GLY A 21 1.62 -19.10 -29.44
C GLY A 21 1.36 -19.18 -27.94
N GLN A 22 2.36 -19.57 -27.13
CA GLN A 22 2.20 -19.72 -25.69
C GLN A 22 1.88 -18.37 -25.01
N PRO A 23 0.92 -18.33 -24.08
CA PRO A 23 0.54 -17.13 -23.39
C PRO A 23 1.57 -16.73 -22.30
N VAL A 24 1.67 -15.44 -22.05
CA VAL A 24 2.26 -14.92 -20.82
C VAL A 24 1.22 -15.03 -19.70
N ARG A 25 1.65 -15.46 -18.52
CA ARG A 25 0.84 -15.52 -17.32
C ARG A 25 1.52 -14.75 -16.21
N PHE A 26 0.76 -13.91 -15.50
CA PHE A 26 1.23 -13.19 -14.34
C PHE A 26 0.83 -13.94 -13.07
N VAL A 27 1.79 -14.16 -12.18
CA VAL A 27 1.54 -14.57 -10.80
C VAL A 27 2.06 -13.45 -9.92
N ALA A 28 1.16 -12.76 -9.28
CA ALA A 28 1.44 -11.54 -8.53
C ALA A 28 1.03 -11.74 -7.07
N HIS A 29 1.96 -11.48 -6.15
CA HIS A 29 1.73 -11.56 -4.72
C HIS A 29 1.73 -10.15 -4.10
N SER A 30 0.80 -9.88 -3.20
CA SER A 30 0.74 -8.62 -2.44
C SER A 30 0.75 -7.40 -3.38
N MET A 31 1.63 -6.43 -3.16
CA MET A 31 1.83 -5.24 -4.01
C MET A 31 2.05 -5.57 -5.49
N GLY A 32 2.58 -6.76 -5.81
CA GLY A 32 2.81 -7.18 -7.20
C GLY A 32 1.55 -7.13 -8.07
N GLY A 33 0.37 -7.38 -7.50
CA GLY A 33 -0.89 -7.23 -8.23
C GLY A 33 -1.22 -5.77 -8.56
N VAL A 34 -0.86 -4.83 -7.70
CA VAL A 34 -0.99 -3.40 -7.98
C VAL A 34 -0.05 -2.99 -9.11
N VAL A 35 1.17 -3.55 -9.16
CA VAL A 35 2.13 -3.30 -10.27
C VAL A 35 1.57 -3.83 -11.60
N VAL A 36 0.94 -5.02 -11.62
CA VAL A 36 0.28 -5.55 -12.84
C VAL A 36 -0.88 -4.66 -13.27
N ARG A 37 -1.67 -4.16 -12.32
CA ARG A 37 -2.75 -3.20 -12.62
C ARG A 37 -2.20 -1.88 -13.16
N THR A 38 -1.09 -1.40 -12.61
CA THR A 38 -0.40 -0.19 -13.11
C THR A 38 0.16 -0.42 -14.52
N LEU A 39 0.67 -1.62 -14.83
CA LEU A 39 1.05 -1.98 -16.20
C LEU A 39 -0.13 -1.80 -17.18
N GLN A 40 -1.33 -2.25 -16.82
CA GLN A 40 -2.51 -2.07 -17.67
C GLN A 40 -2.90 -0.60 -17.84
N LEU A 41 -2.73 0.23 -16.78
CA LEU A 41 -2.99 1.68 -16.85
C LEU A 41 -1.98 2.43 -17.74
N GLU A 42 -0.71 2.10 -17.61
CA GLU A 42 0.36 2.82 -18.30
C GLU A 42 0.57 2.33 -19.73
N MET A 43 0.32 1.04 -19.98
CA MET A 43 0.56 0.38 -21.26
C MET A 43 -0.61 -0.52 -21.67
N PRO A 44 -1.81 0.06 -21.87
CA PRO A 44 -3.03 -0.70 -22.13
C PRO A 44 -2.93 -1.57 -23.39
N GLN A 45 -2.28 -1.08 -24.44
CA GLN A 45 -2.13 -1.81 -25.71
C GLN A 45 -1.25 -3.07 -25.52
N LEU A 46 -0.15 -2.96 -24.75
CA LEU A 46 0.68 -4.12 -24.41
C LEU A 46 -0.13 -5.12 -23.61
N PHE A 47 -0.82 -4.67 -22.58
CA PHE A 47 -1.64 -5.55 -21.74
C PHE A 47 -2.74 -6.26 -22.55
N GLU A 48 -3.42 -5.58 -23.46
CA GLU A 48 -4.41 -6.16 -24.37
C GLU A 48 -3.78 -7.25 -25.26
N ARG A 49 -2.63 -7.00 -25.86
CA ARG A 49 -1.90 -8.00 -26.67
C ARG A 49 -1.55 -9.24 -25.83
N LEU A 50 -1.05 -9.04 -24.60
CA LEU A 50 -0.72 -10.14 -23.69
C LEU A 50 -1.94 -10.97 -23.33
N MET A 51 -3.06 -10.31 -23.03
CA MET A 51 -4.30 -10.97 -22.62
C MET A 51 -5.11 -11.54 -23.80
N ALA A 52 -4.83 -11.14 -25.03
CA ALA A 52 -5.50 -11.68 -26.21
C ALA A 52 -5.19 -13.17 -26.48
N ARG A 53 -4.01 -13.66 -26.05
CA ARG A 53 -3.66 -15.07 -26.26
C ARG A 53 -4.52 -16.01 -25.41
N PRO A 54 -4.99 -17.14 -26.02
CA PRO A 54 -5.69 -18.17 -25.26
C PRO A 54 -4.85 -18.67 -24.07
N GLY A 55 -5.48 -18.81 -22.92
CA GLY A 55 -4.81 -19.24 -21.69
C GLY A 55 -3.97 -18.17 -20.96
N ALA A 56 -3.91 -16.93 -21.46
CA ALA A 56 -3.37 -15.82 -20.69
C ALA A 56 -4.18 -15.60 -19.41
N ARG A 57 -3.52 -15.37 -18.29
CA ARG A 57 -4.15 -15.21 -16.96
C ARG A 57 -3.30 -14.28 -16.10
N VAL A 58 -3.97 -13.61 -15.19
CA VAL A 58 -3.37 -12.91 -14.07
C VAL A 58 -3.89 -13.53 -12.77
N LEU A 59 -3.01 -14.11 -11.99
CA LEU A 59 -3.29 -14.62 -10.65
C LEU A 59 -2.78 -13.60 -9.63
N MET A 60 -3.66 -13.08 -8.80
CA MET A 60 -3.33 -12.16 -7.71
C MET A 60 -3.53 -12.85 -6.37
N LEU A 61 -2.46 -12.96 -5.59
CA LEU A 61 -2.43 -13.61 -4.28
C LEU A 61 -2.33 -12.53 -3.20
N GLY A 62 -3.40 -12.33 -2.43
CA GLY A 62 -3.43 -11.37 -1.33
C GLY A 62 -3.10 -9.93 -1.76
N THR A 63 -3.48 -9.55 -2.97
CA THR A 63 -3.21 -8.19 -3.47
C THR A 63 -4.14 -7.18 -2.78
N PRO A 64 -3.58 -6.09 -2.20
CA PRO A 64 -4.37 -5.05 -1.57
C PRO A 64 -4.99 -4.12 -2.63
N ASN A 65 -5.99 -4.64 -3.36
CA ASN A 65 -6.64 -3.93 -4.46
C ASN A 65 -7.34 -2.64 -4.02
N GLY A 66 -7.89 -2.59 -2.82
CA GLY A 66 -8.48 -1.40 -2.18
C GLY A 66 -7.50 -0.58 -1.36
N GLY A 67 -6.26 -1.03 -1.27
CA GLY A 67 -5.26 -0.51 -0.34
C GLY A 67 -5.11 -1.39 0.91
N SER A 68 -4.30 -0.93 1.85
CA SER A 68 -4.01 -1.58 3.13
C SER A 68 -3.79 -0.51 4.19
N TRP A 69 -4.08 -0.82 5.44
CA TRP A 69 -3.77 0.03 6.58
C TRP A 69 -2.32 -0.11 7.06
N ALA A 70 -1.58 -1.10 6.53
CA ALA A 70 -0.18 -1.32 6.88
C ALA A 70 0.73 -0.08 6.73
N PRO A 71 0.60 0.78 5.70
CA PRO A 71 1.41 1.99 5.65
C PRO A 71 1.18 2.91 6.86
N MET A 72 -0.07 3.14 7.26
CA MET A 72 -0.35 3.96 8.43
C MET A 72 0.16 3.30 9.71
N GLN A 73 -0.05 1.99 9.90
CA GLN A 73 0.45 1.25 11.06
C GLN A 73 1.98 1.35 11.20
N VAL A 74 2.70 1.21 10.08
CA VAL A 74 4.16 1.36 10.07
C VAL A 74 4.58 2.79 10.42
N LEU A 75 3.90 3.79 9.85
CA LEU A 75 4.25 5.20 10.06
C LEU A 75 3.88 5.70 11.46
N SER A 76 2.83 5.15 12.07
CA SER A 76 2.45 5.43 13.47
C SER A 76 3.29 4.66 14.50
N GLY A 77 3.90 3.54 14.09
CA GLY A 77 4.65 2.68 14.97
C GLY A 77 3.84 1.59 15.67
N ASP A 78 2.59 1.39 15.25
CA ASP A 78 1.69 0.40 15.85
C ASP A 78 1.79 -1.00 15.24
N ASP A 79 2.61 -1.18 14.22
CA ASP A 79 2.75 -2.47 13.57
C ASP A 79 4.02 -3.20 14.00
N SER A 80 3.84 -4.38 14.59
CA SER A 80 4.94 -5.28 14.95
C SER A 80 5.76 -5.72 13.72
N PHE A 81 5.13 -5.87 12.55
CA PHE A 81 5.84 -6.20 11.31
C PHE A 81 6.63 -4.99 10.79
N GLY A 82 6.03 -3.80 10.81
CA GLY A 82 6.71 -2.55 10.47
C GLY A 82 7.87 -2.28 11.42
N ASN A 83 7.68 -2.49 12.71
CA ASN A 83 8.74 -2.39 13.71
C ASN A 83 9.85 -3.42 13.49
N THR A 84 9.53 -4.62 13.04
CA THR A 84 10.52 -5.63 12.65
C THR A 84 11.33 -5.19 11.42
N LEU A 85 10.67 -4.64 10.38
CA LEU A 85 11.37 -4.09 9.21
C LEU A 85 12.26 -2.90 9.58
N VAL A 86 11.81 -2.08 10.49
CA VAL A 86 12.58 -0.95 11.03
C VAL A 86 13.74 -1.44 11.88
N ALA A 87 13.55 -2.49 12.67
CA ALA A 87 14.62 -3.10 13.50
C ALA A 87 15.75 -3.77 12.69
N PHE A 88 15.47 -4.19 11.43
CA PHE A 88 16.53 -4.60 10.48
C PHE A 88 17.34 -3.41 9.94
N GLY A 89 16.87 -2.16 10.14
CA GLY A 89 17.63 -0.96 9.94
C GLY A 89 18.63 -0.71 11.08
N ALA A 90 19.19 0.49 11.14
CA ALA A 90 20.10 0.84 12.24
C ALA A 90 19.34 0.84 13.57
N PRO A 91 19.79 0.09 14.60
CA PRO A 91 19.18 0.08 15.92
C PRO A 91 19.02 1.51 16.45
N PHE A 92 17.91 1.80 17.11
CA PHE A 92 17.60 3.11 17.72
C PHE A 92 17.40 4.28 16.73
N GLN A 93 17.08 4.01 15.45
CA GLN A 93 16.79 5.06 14.45
C GLN A 93 15.42 4.87 13.77
N ASP A 94 14.45 4.36 14.47
CA ASP A 94 13.10 4.06 13.98
C ASP A 94 12.41 5.26 13.34
N HIS A 95 12.55 6.45 13.97
CA HIS A 95 12.03 7.70 13.43
C HIS A 95 12.60 8.08 12.06
N LYS A 96 13.88 7.75 11.80
CA LYS A 96 14.50 7.98 10.49
C LYS A 96 13.96 7.03 9.43
N ALA A 97 13.74 5.76 9.80
CA ALA A 97 13.15 4.77 8.91
C ALA A 97 11.71 5.14 8.56
N ARG A 98 10.89 5.56 9.53
CA ARG A 98 9.52 6.04 9.29
C ARG A 98 9.51 7.27 8.37
N ALA A 99 10.39 8.24 8.62
CA ALA A 99 10.53 9.42 7.76
C ALA A 99 10.96 9.07 6.33
N LEU A 100 11.85 8.08 6.16
CA LEU A 100 12.24 7.57 4.84
C LEU A 100 11.05 6.89 4.14
N MET A 101 10.31 6.02 4.84
CA MET A 101 9.14 5.35 4.26
C MET A 101 8.04 6.33 3.91
N ALA A 102 7.81 7.36 4.74
CA ALA A 102 6.86 8.43 4.46
C ALA A 102 7.22 9.26 3.21
N ALA A 103 8.50 9.22 2.77
CA ALA A 103 8.96 9.88 1.56
C ALA A 103 8.86 8.99 0.30
N MET A 104 8.43 7.72 0.43
CA MET A 104 8.33 6.77 -0.68
C MET A 104 6.92 6.77 -1.29
N PRO A 105 6.71 7.31 -2.51
CA PRO A 105 5.38 7.29 -3.13
C PRO A 105 4.80 5.88 -3.26
N GLY A 106 5.63 4.89 -3.65
CA GLY A 106 5.20 3.50 -3.81
C GLY A 106 4.66 2.87 -2.52
N PHE A 107 5.17 3.27 -1.36
CA PHE A 107 4.67 2.83 -0.07
C PHE A 107 3.30 3.45 0.23
N LEU A 108 3.16 4.76 0.03
CA LEU A 108 1.91 5.49 0.24
C LEU A 108 0.82 5.12 -0.78
N GLN A 109 1.20 4.63 -1.98
CA GLN A 109 0.26 4.12 -2.97
C GLN A 109 -0.49 2.87 -2.50
N LEU A 110 0.01 2.19 -1.47
CA LEU A 110 -0.67 1.07 -0.82
C LEU A 110 -1.64 1.51 0.28
N GLN A 111 -1.61 2.77 0.72
CA GLN A 111 -2.47 3.25 1.81
C GLN A 111 -3.95 3.14 1.42
N ALA A 112 -4.74 2.51 2.28
CA ALA A 112 -6.20 2.46 2.17
C ALA A 112 -6.81 3.84 2.46
N ALA A 113 -8.04 4.05 2.00
CA ALA A 113 -8.85 5.24 2.27
C ALA A 113 -8.24 6.59 1.83
N LEU A 114 -7.23 6.61 0.94
CA LEU A 114 -6.71 7.86 0.39
C LEU A 114 -7.75 8.63 -0.43
N THR A 115 -8.71 7.92 -1.02
CA THR A 115 -9.82 8.51 -1.81
C THR A 115 -11.04 8.85 -0.96
N ASP A 116 -11.04 8.49 0.33
CA ASP A 116 -12.12 8.79 1.26
C ASP A 116 -11.91 10.18 1.89
N SER A 117 -12.73 11.13 1.49
CA SER A 117 -12.68 12.49 2.02
C SER A 117 -13.00 12.59 3.52
N ASN A 118 -13.75 11.64 4.09
CA ASN A 118 -14.07 11.62 5.51
C ASN A 118 -12.86 11.30 6.37
N GLN A 119 -11.96 10.47 5.86
CA GLN A 119 -10.72 10.11 6.54
C GLN A 119 -9.64 11.20 6.40
N GLY A 120 -9.66 11.93 5.29
CA GLY A 120 -8.74 13.03 5.02
C GLY A 120 -7.28 12.63 4.86
N LEU A 121 -6.98 11.33 4.65
CA LEU A 121 -5.60 10.82 4.59
C LEU A 121 -4.81 11.26 3.34
N ALA A 122 -5.46 11.93 2.41
CA ALA A 122 -4.78 12.59 1.29
C ALA A 122 -4.15 13.94 1.67
N ASP A 123 -4.37 14.43 2.89
CA ASP A 123 -3.86 15.70 3.38
C ASP A 123 -2.78 15.49 4.45
N SER A 124 -1.58 16.05 4.21
CA SER A 124 -0.45 15.99 5.15
C SER A 124 -0.77 16.62 6.52
N ALA A 125 -1.64 17.63 6.55
CA ALA A 125 -2.06 18.24 7.81
C ALA A 125 -2.89 17.28 8.67
N THR A 126 -3.68 16.41 8.05
CA THR A 126 -4.39 15.34 8.78
C THR A 126 -3.42 14.37 9.45
N TRP A 127 -2.38 13.93 8.74
CA TRP A 127 -1.35 13.06 9.33
C TRP A 127 -0.62 13.73 10.49
N GLN A 128 -0.27 15.01 10.34
CA GLN A 128 0.38 15.75 11.41
C GLN A 128 -0.53 15.88 12.64
N ARG A 129 -1.79 16.22 12.44
CA ARG A 129 -2.77 16.33 13.53
C ARG A 129 -2.97 15.00 14.27
N LEU A 130 -3.07 13.88 13.53
CA LEU A 130 -3.20 12.55 14.14
C LEU A 130 -1.92 12.18 14.92
N ALA A 131 -0.75 12.47 14.38
CA ALA A 131 0.53 12.24 15.04
C ALA A 131 0.64 13.03 16.36
N ASP A 132 0.25 14.30 16.33
CA ASP A 132 0.30 15.16 17.53
C ASP A 132 -0.68 14.67 18.61
N GLN A 133 -1.88 14.24 18.21
CA GLN A 133 -2.89 13.70 19.12
C GLN A 133 -2.42 12.38 19.75
N ASP A 134 -1.87 11.47 18.94
CA ASP A 134 -1.37 10.18 19.42
C ASP A 134 -0.20 10.36 20.40
N LEU A 135 0.75 11.24 20.05
CA LEU A 135 1.87 11.55 20.95
C LEU A 135 1.41 12.19 22.26
N ALA A 136 0.38 13.02 22.24
CA ALA A 136 -0.19 13.61 23.45
C ALA A 136 -0.81 12.52 24.34
N ALA A 137 -1.62 11.62 23.78
CA ALA A 137 -2.23 10.50 24.53
C ALA A 137 -1.17 9.56 25.14
N VAL A 138 -0.12 9.23 24.37
CA VAL A 138 1.00 8.40 24.87
C VAL A 138 1.71 9.07 26.04
N ARG A 139 1.97 10.37 25.97
CA ARG A 139 2.63 11.11 27.05
C ARG A 139 1.74 11.20 28.30
N GLU A 140 0.46 11.41 28.14
CA GLU A 140 -0.48 11.44 29.27
C GLU A 140 -0.54 10.08 29.97
N ARG A 141 -0.58 8.98 29.23
CA ARG A 141 -0.59 7.62 29.77
C ARG A 141 0.72 7.26 30.48
N ASN A 142 1.85 7.73 29.98
CA ASN A 142 3.19 7.36 30.45
C ASN A 142 3.78 8.31 31.51
N TRP A 143 3.05 9.32 31.98
CA TRP A 143 3.57 10.27 32.95
C TRP A 143 4.05 9.61 34.28
N TRP A 144 3.55 8.42 34.62
CA TRP A 144 3.98 7.63 35.77
C TRP A 144 5.25 6.78 35.53
N HIS A 145 5.64 6.58 34.27
CA HIS A 145 6.73 5.71 33.85
C HIS A 145 7.90 6.50 33.23
N SER A 146 8.24 7.63 33.78
CA SER A 146 9.23 8.60 33.24
C SER A 146 10.69 8.11 33.11
N GLY A 147 10.92 6.80 33.04
CA GLY A 147 12.25 6.21 32.90
C GLY A 147 12.40 5.16 31.80
N GLU A 148 11.32 4.69 31.20
CA GLU A 148 11.37 3.71 30.11
C GLU A 148 11.13 4.38 28.76
N ILE A 149 12.12 4.39 27.90
CA ILE A 149 11.99 4.83 26.50
C ILE A 149 11.07 3.82 25.80
N GLN A 150 9.81 4.19 25.60
CA GLN A 150 8.90 3.38 24.80
C GLN A 150 9.06 3.72 23.32
N LEU A 151 9.08 2.70 22.47
CA LEU A 151 9.16 2.84 21.01
C LEU A 151 8.06 3.76 20.43
N ASN A 152 6.95 3.93 21.16
CA ASN A 152 5.82 4.79 20.79
C ASN A 152 6.07 6.30 21.04
N GLU A 153 7.14 6.68 21.73
CA GLU A 153 7.53 8.08 21.93
C GLU A 153 8.19 8.71 20.70
N TYR A 154 8.50 7.91 19.70
CA TYR A 154 9.09 8.42 18.46
C TYR A 154 8.02 9.06 17.57
N PRO A 155 8.35 10.18 16.92
CA PRO A 155 7.41 10.86 16.03
C PRO A 155 7.01 9.94 14.86
N TRP A 156 5.76 10.08 14.43
CA TRP A 156 5.27 9.43 13.23
C TRP A 156 6.10 9.81 12.00
N GLY A 157 6.10 8.94 11.01
CA GLY A 157 6.50 9.29 9.66
C GLY A 157 5.37 10.06 8.97
N VAL A 158 5.37 11.39 9.06
CA VAL A 158 4.34 12.23 8.42
C VAL A 158 4.67 12.41 6.93
N PRO A 159 3.81 11.95 6.00
CA PRO A 159 4.06 12.10 4.58
C PRO A 159 3.94 13.56 4.13
N ARG A 160 4.83 13.98 3.23
CA ARG A 160 4.73 15.31 2.62
C ARG A 160 3.62 15.35 1.57
N GLN A 161 2.96 16.49 1.40
CA GLN A 161 1.85 16.65 0.46
C GLN A 161 2.17 16.17 -0.97
N PRO A 162 3.32 16.47 -1.61
CA PRO A 162 3.60 15.99 -2.96
C PRO A 162 3.66 14.46 -3.08
N VAL A 163 4.02 13.75 -2.00
CA VAL A 163 4.05 12.28 -1.97
C VAL A 163 2.62 11.72 -1.89
N LEU A 164 1.78 12.32 -1.04
CA LEU A 164 0.35 12.00 -0.94
C LEU A 164 -0.39 12.28 -2.25
N ASP A 165 -0.10 13.38 -2.91
CA ASP A 165 -0.69 13.71 -4.22
C ASP A 165 -0.36 12.68 -5.30
N GLN A 166 0.87 12.13 -5.29
CA GLN A 166 1.25 11.05 -6.20
C GLN A 166 0.52 9.76 -5.85
N ALA A 167 0.41 9.43 -4.57
CA ALA A 167 -0.29 8.24 -4.11
C ALA A 167 -1.79 8.32 -4.44
N LEU A 168 -2.42 9.45 -4.14
CA LEU A 168 -3.84 9.71 -4.43
C LEU A 168 -4.14 9.58 -5.93
N ARG A 169 -3.33 10.20 -6.80
CA ARG A 169 -3.51 10.10 -8.26
C ARG A 169 -3.51 8.65 -8.76
N LEU A 170 -2.59 7.82 -8.26
CA LEU A 170 -2.57 6.42 -8.66
C LEU A 170 -3.80 5.68 -8.13
N ARG A 171 -4.18 5.90 -6.86
CA ARG A 171 -5.38 5.28 -6.28
C ARG A 171 -6.64 5.60 -7.07
N GLN A 172 -6.87 6.87 -7.37
CA GLN A 172 -8.00 7.30 -8.19
C GLN A 172 -8.03 6.60 -9.55
N ARG A 173 -6.89 6.52 -10.23
CA ARG A 173 -6.78 5.83 -11.53
C ARG A 173 -7.03 4.32 -11.41
N LEU A 174 -6.59 3.68 -10.32
CA LEU A 174 -6.85 2.26 -10.07
C LEU A 174 -8.32 1.99 -9.75
N ASP A 175 -8.99 2.88 -9.03
CA ASP A 175 -10.42 2.76 -8.73
C ASP A 175 -11.24 2.94 -10.02
N GLU A 176 -10.92 3.94 -10.82
CA GLU A 176 -11.55 4.15 -12.14
C GLU A 176 -11.29 2.98 -13.10
N GLN A 177 -10.07 2.43 -13.11
CA GLN A 177 -9.71 1.25 -13.88
C GLN A 177 -10.57 0.03 -13.52
N ARG A 178 -10.76 -0.22 -12.20
CA ARG A 178 -11.58 -1.34 -11.72
C ARG A 178 -12.96 -1.31 -12.36
N ASP A 179 -13.58 -0.14 -12.40
CA ASP A 179 -14.96 0.01 -12.79
C ASP A 179 -15.14 0.10 -14.34
N LYS A 180 -14.13 0.59 -15.06
CA LYS A 180 -14.24 0.88 -16.50
C LYS A 180 -13.50 -0.11 -17.40
N THR A 181 -12.27 -0.46 -17.07
CA THR A 181 -11.39 -1.17 -18.01
C THR A 181 -11.02 -2.56 -17.58
N LEU A 182 -10.82 -2.80 -16.28
CA LEU A 182 -10.38 -4.10 -15.78
C LEU A 182 -11.47 -5.17 -15.90
N ALA A 183 -12.73 -4.77 -15.82
CA ALA A 183 -13.88 -5.65 -15.96
C ALA A 183 -13.90 -6.40 -17.30
N ARG A 184 -13.33 -5.83 -18.35
CA ARG A 184 -13.22 -6.50 -19.69
C ARG A 184 -12.33 -7.75 -19.67
N PHE A 185 -11.52 -7.91 -18.64
CA PHE A 185 -10.60 -9.04 -18.45
C PHE A 185 -11.01 -9.96 -17.30
N CYS A 186 -12.25 -9.87 -16.82
CA CYS A 186 -12.71 -10.60 -15.64
C CYS A 186 -12.55 -12.13 -15.80
N ASP A 187 -12.70 -12.67 -17.01
CA ASP A 187 -12.48 -14.08 -17.33
C ASP A 187 -11.00 -14.52 -17.25
N LYS A 188 -10.08 -13.56 -17.21
CA LYS A 188 -8.63 -13.77 -17.17
C LYS A 188 -7.98 -13.42 -15.83
N LEU A 189 -8.75 -12.85 -14.93
CA LEU A 189 -8.28 -12.44 -13.61
C LEU A 189 -8.74 -13.43 -12.56
N LEU A 190 -7.80 -13.93 -11.77
CA LEU A 190 -8.08 -14.79 -10.62
C LEU A 190 -7.51 -14.12 -9.36
N LEU A 191 -8.39 -13.85 -8.40
CA LEU A 191 -8.04 -13.24 -7.13
C LEU A 191 -8.15 -14.29 -6.02
N VAL A 192 -7.07 -14.49 -5.30
CA VAL A 192 -7.04 -15.31 -4.09
C VAL A 192 -6.89 -14.37 -2.90
N VAL A 193 -7.87 -14.40 -2.02
CA VAL A 193 -7.92 -13.58 -0.82
C VAL A 193 -7.76 -14.45 0.42
N GLY A 194 -7.01 -13.97 1.40
CA GLY A 194 -6.92 -14.58 2.72
C GLY A 194 -7.96 -13.97 3.66
N ARG A 195 -8.24 -14.68 4.74
CA ARG A 195 -9.01 -14.19 5.88
C ARG A 195 -8.19 -14.35 7.14
N ALA A 196 -8.01 -13.28 7.90
CA ALA A 196 -7.36 -13.29 9.20
C ALA A 196 -8.39 -13.07 10.32
N LYS A 197 -7.99 -13.34 11.58
CA LYS A 197 -8.81 -13.03 12.75
C LYS A 197 -8.92 -11.53 12.99
N PHE A 198 -7.88 -10.78 12.61
CA PHE A 198 -7.82 -9.34 12.65
C PHE A 198 -7.31 -8.82 11.30
N THR A 199 -8.08 -7.95 10.70
CA THR A 199 -7.71 -7.25 9.46
C THR A 199 -8.12 -5.80 9.64
N PRO A 200 -7.17 -4.85 9.72
CA PRO A 200 -7.51 -3.44 9.85
C PRO A 200 -8.38 -2.96 8.69
N ASP A 201 -9.50 -2.33 9.01
CA ASP A 201 -10.45 -1.73 8.05
C ASP A 201 -10.70 -0.25 8.31
N GLY A 202 -10.07 0.29 9.32
CA GLY A 202 -10.19 1.68 9.70
C GLY A 202 -9.36 1.99 10.92
N PHE A 203 -9.53 3.20 11.42
CA PHE A 203 -8.99 3.61 12.71
C PHE A 203 -9.99 4.48 13.47
N SER A 204 -9.86 4.49 14.77
CA SER A 204 -10.50 5.44 15.67
C SER A 204 -9.44 6.08 16.56
N PHE A 205 -9.82 7.17 17.20
CA PHE A 205 -8.97 7.84 18.17
C PHE A 205 -9.65 7.79 19.53
N ASP A 206 -9.05 7.09 20.47
CA ASP A 206 -9.45 7.11 21.89
C ASP A 206 -8.54 8.09 22.63
N GLY A 207 -9.13 9.06 23.32
CA GLY A 207 -8.39 10.08 24.06
C GLY A 207 -7.46 9.52 25.14
N SER A 208 -7.71 8.30 25.62
CA SER A 208 -6.90 7.63 26.64
C SER A 208 -5.90 6.63 26.07
N GLU A 209 -6.21 6.01 24.93
CA GLU A 209 -5.37 4.98 24.31
C GLU A 209 -4.60 5.46 23.10
N GLY A 210 -5.00 6.61 22.51
CA GLY A 210 -4.43 7.14 21.28
C GLY A 210 -5.05 6.51 20.05
N LEU A 211 -4.25 6.25 19.02
CA LEU A 211 -4.70 5.63 17.77
C LEU A 211 -5.03 4.16 17.98
N CYS A 212 -6.23 3.75 17.58
CA CYS A 212 -6.69 2.36 17.61
C CYS A 212 -7.14 1.91 16.22
N TYR A 213 -6.70 0.73 15.77
CA TYR A 213 -7.14 0.16 14.50
C TYR A 213 -8.40 -0.67 14.69
N LEU A 214 -9.37 -0.45 13.79
CA LEU A 214 -10.63 -1.16 13.78
C LEU A 214 -10.50 -2.47 12.98
N ASN A 215 -11.21 -3.51 13.42
CA ASN A 215 -11.25 -4.79 12.71
C ASN A 215 -12.46 -4.80 11.75
N ALA A 216 -12.25 -5.35 10.52
CA ALA A 216 -13.29 -5.57 9.52
C ALA A 216 -14.34 -6.60 9.98
#